data_1e70551dd59e19fec348b3e6170dd8a0
#
_entry.id   1e70551dd59e19fec348b3e6170dd8a0
#
_cell.length_a   1.000
_cell.length_b   1.000
_cell.length_c   1.000
_cell.angle_alpha   90.00
_cell.angle_beta   90.00
_cell.angle_gamma   90.00
#
_symmetry.space_group_name_H-M   'P 1'
#
loop_
_entity.id
_entity.type
_entity.pdbx_description
1 polymer ?
#
loop_
_entity_poly.entity_id
_entity_poly.type
_entity_poly.pdbx_seq_one_letter_code
_entity_poly.pdbx_strand_id
1 'polypeptide(L)'
;MHELPIVQDLIKALDRESEEKNIKKITEIHLTIGELSDVVEECIEMYFEMMSEGHTSENAKLKFTHVPSRLKCRSCGNEFLHEKSFDCPKCGGPGQLIKGSGREFIVESVKTEG
;
A
#
# COMPACT_ATOMS: atom_id res chain seq x y z
N MET A 1 14.67 -0.63 -0.41
CA MET A 1 14.61 0.82 -0.27
C MET A 1 14.59 1.53 -1.60
N HIS A 2 13.42 1.65 -2.18
CA HIS A 2 13.26 2.26 -3.49
C HIS A 2 12.01 3.15 -3.49
N GLU A 3 11.92 4.00 -2.46
CA GLU A 3 10.74 4.83 -2.25
C GLU A 3 10.58 5.90 -3.32
N LEU A 4 11.68 6.43 -3.85
CA LEU A 4 11.60 7.50 -4.84
C LEU A 4 10.83 7.10 -6.10
N PRO A 5 11.15 5.97 -6.76
CA PRO A 5 10.36 5.53 -7.92
C PRO A 5 8.91 5.23 -7.57
N ILE A 6 8.66 4.70 -6.36
CA ILE A 6 7.30 4.40 -5.90
C ILE A 6 6.49 5.69 -5.80
N VAL A 7 7.08 6.74 -5.23
CA VAL A 7 6.41 8.05 -5.11
C VAL A 7 6.18 8.68 -6.49
N GLN A 8 7.16 8.57 -7.40
CA GLN A 8 7.00 9.06 -8.77
C GLN A 8 5.81 8.40 -9.45
N ASP A 9 5.70 7.08 -9.35
CA ASP A 9 4.60 6.32 -9.94
C ASP A 9 3.27 6.68 -9.29
N LEU A 10 3.27 6.88 -7.98
CA LEU A 10 2.08 7.30 -7.24
C LEU A 10 1.55 8.64 -7.75
N ILE A 11 2.42 9.63 -7.88
CA ILE A 11 2.03 10.96 -8.33
C ILE A 11 1.51 10.91 -9.77
N LYS A 12 2.17 10.13 -10.64
CA LYS A 12 1.71 9.97 -12.03
C LYS A 12 0.32 9.33 -12.09
N ALA A 13 0.08 8.31 -11.27
CA ALA A 13 -1.22 7.66 -11.21
C ALA A 13 -2.31 8.62 -10.72
N LEU A 14 -1.99 9.42 -9.70
CA LEU A 14 -2.94 10.40 -9.17
C LEU A 14 -3.24 11.50 -10.18
N ASP A 15 -2.24 11.95 -10.93
CA ASP A 15 -2.45 12.96 -11.98
C ASP A 15 -3.35 12.42 -13.08
N ARG A 16 -3.16 11.16 -13.48
CA ARG A 16 -3.99 10.52 -14.50
C ARG A 16 -5.44 10.42 -14.04
N GLU A 17 -5.66 9.97 -12.80
CA GLU A 17 -7.00 9.94 -12.21
C GLU A 17 -7.62 11.32 -12.17
N SER A 18 -6.84 12.33 -11.81
CA SER A 18 -7.32 13.70 -11.71
C SER A 18 -7.78 14.24 -13.06
N GLU A 19 -7.05 13.92 -14.12
CA GLU A 19 -7.44 14.33 -15.48
C GLU A 19 -8.71 13.62 -15.93
N GLU A 20 -8.79 12.30 -15.72
CA GLU A 20 -9.94 11.50 -16.15
C GLU A 20 -11.23 11.89 -15.43
N LYS A 21 -11.13 12.26 -14.17
CA LYS A 21 -12.30 12.54 -13.31
C LYS A 21 -12.50 14.03 -13.02
N ASN A 22 -11.70 14.88 -13.63
CA ASN A 22 -11.75 16.34 -13.40
C ASN A 22 -11.60 16.71 -11.93
N ILE A 23 -10.68 16.03 -11.24
CA ILE A 23 -10.37 16.31 -9.85
C ILE A 23 -9.44 17.52 -9.79
N LYS A 24 -9.80 18.52 -9.02
CA LYS A 24 -8.99 19.74 -8.90
C LYS A 24 -7.96 19.63 -7.80
N LYS A 25 -8.30 18.97 -6.70
CA LYS A 25 -7.41 18.84 -5.56
C LYS A 25 -7.68 17.53 -4.82
N ILE A 26 -6.59 16.84 -4.49
CA ILE A 26 -6.64 15.66 -3.63
C ILE A 26 -6.21 16.09 -2.23
N THR A 27 -7.01 15.80 -1.22
CA THR A 27 -6.76 16.23 0.15
C THR A 27 -6.20 15.12 1.03
N GLU A 28 -6.49 13.87 0.71
CA GLU A 28 -6.06 12.75 1.53
C GLU A 28 -5.91 11.51 0.65
N ILE A 29 -4.88 10.71 0.94
CA ILE A 29 -4.58 9.49 0.20
C ILE A 29 -4.43 8.37 1.21
N HIS A 30 -5.22 7.31 1.04
CA HIS A 30 -5.13 6.12 1.88
C HIS A 30 -4.33 5.04 1.17
N LEU A 31 -3.23 4.64 1.78
CA LEU A 31 -2.31 3.64 1.23
C LEU A 31 -2.32 2.40 2.11
N THR A 32 -2.32 1.24 1.47
CA THR A 32 -2.18 -0.04 2.16
C THR A 32 -0.81 -0.60 1.87
N ILE A 33 -0.08 -0.93 2.94
CA ILE A 33 1.28 -1.46 2.86
C ILE A 33 1.33 -2.83 3.50
N GLY A 34 1.87 -3.82 2.79
CA GLY A 34 2.05 -5.16 3.32
C GLY A 34 3.18 -5.23 4.33
N GLU A 35 3.08 -6.16 5.28
CA GLU A 35 4.04 -6.29 6.38
C GLU A 35 5.46 -6.64 5.92
N LEU A 36 5.59 -7.27 4.74
CA LEU A 36 6.88 -7.66 4.19
C LEU A 36 7.44 -6.63 3.22
N SER A 37 6.74 -5.52 3.02
CA SER A 37 7.24 -4.43 2.19
C SER A 37 8.42 -3.76 2.91
N ASP A 38 9.47 -3.46 2.14
CA ASP A 38 10.63 -2.75 2.67
C ASP A 38 10.50 -1.23 2.57
N VAL A 39 9.30 -0.76 2.30
CA VAL A 39 9.00 0.66 2.17
C VAL A 39 9.01 1.33 3.54
N VAL A 40 9.73 2.44 3.64
CA VAL A 40 9.81 3.23 4.87
C VAL A 40 8.83 4.41 4.75
N GLU A 41 7.84 4.45 5.64
CA GLU A 41 6.78 5.48 5.58
C GLU A 41 7.33 6.89 5.60
N GLU A 42 8.31 7.17 6.47
CA GLU A 42 8.89 8.51 6.59
C GLU A 42 9.54 8.94 5.28
N CYS A 43 10.15 8.01 4.55
CA CYS A 43 10.74 8.30 3.26
C CYS A 43 9.67 8.59 2.21
N ILE A 44 8.56 7.83 2.23
CA ILE A 44 7.45 8.07 1.33
C ILE A 44 6.86 9.46 1.58
N GLU A 45 6.63 9.82 2.84
CA GLU A 45 6.10 11.14 3.18
C GLU A 45 7.02 12.27 2.74
N MET A 46 8.31 12.12 2.98
CA MET A 46 9.30 13.12 2.62
C MET A 46 9.37 13.33 1.10
N TYR A 47 9.50 12.26 0.34
CA TYR A 47 9.55 12.37 -1.11
C TYR A 47 8.24 12.88 -1.70
N PHE A 48 7.12 12.45 -1.14
CA PHE A 48 5.81 12.89 -1.59
C PHE A 48 5.65 14.40 -1.39
N GLU A 49 6.04 14.91 -0.23
CA GLU A 49 5.97 16.33 0.07
C GLU A 49 6.77 17.15 -0.95
N MET A 50 7.99 16.66 -1.27
CA MET A 50 8.86 17.35 -2.23
C MET A 50 8.34 17.25 -3.65
N MET A 51 7.86 16.10 -4.06
CA MET A 51 7.54 15.81 -5.45
C MET A 51 6.12 16.17 -5.86
N SER A 52 5.22 16.32 -4.91
CA SER A 52 3.83 16.67 -5.22
C SER A 52 3.61 18.15 -5.46
N GLU A 53 4.61 18.97 -5.26
CA GLU A 53 4.51 20.41 -5.48
C GLU A 53 4.07 20.69 -6.91
N GLY A 54 3.01 21.50 -7.04
CA GLY A 54 2.44 21.82 -8.34
C GLY A 54 1.47 20.80 -8.91
N HIS A 55 1.29 19.66 -8.23
CA HIS A 55 0.35 18.61 -8.65
C HIS A 55 -0.96 18.70 -7.88
N THR A 56 -1.99 18.02 -8.37
CA THR A 56 -3.30 17.97 -7.69
C THR A 56 -3.20 17.39 -6.29
N SER A 57 -2.18 16.58 -6.03
CA SER A 57 -1.95 15.92 -4.74
C SER A 57 -1.09 16.75 -3.78
N GLU A 58 -0.70 17.97 -4.17
CA GLU A 58 0.08 18.82 -3.28
C GLU A 58 -0.63 19.05 -1.95
N ASN A 59 0.10 18.89 -0.85
CA ASN A 59 -0.40 19.02 0.53
C ASN A 59 -1.42 17.96 0.94
N ALA A 60 -1.61 16.91 0.14
CA ALA A 60 -2.48 15.81 0.53
C ALA A 60 -1.86 15.07 1.73
N LYS A 61 -2.72 14.63 2.65
CA LYS A 61 -2.29 13.83 3.77
C LYS A 61 -2.20 12.36 3.35
N LEU A 62 -1.10 11.71 3.71
CA LEU A 62 -0.93 10.28 3.49
C LEU A 62 -1.34 9.55 4.75
N LYS A 63 -2.23 8.57 4.59
CA LYS A 63 -2.65 7.69 5.66
C LYS A 63 -2.24 6.27 5.30
N PHE A 64 -1.56 5.61 6.21
CA PHE A 64 -1.03 4.27 5.97
C PHE A 64 -1.79 3.24 6.77
N THR A 65 -2.13 2.13 6.13
CA THR A 65 -2.69 0.96 6.79
C THR A 65 -1.77 -0.21 6.48
N HIS A 66 -1.37 -0.93 7.51
CA HIS A 66 -0.53 -2.11 7.35
C HIS A 66 -1.37 -3.37 7.37
N VAL A 67 -1.08 -4.28 6.44
CA VAL A 67 -1.81 -5.53 6.34
C VAL A 67 -0.86 -6.71 6.54
N PRO A 68 -1.32 -7.78 7.22
CA PRO A 68 -0.49 -8.97 7.40
C PRO A 68 -0.39 -9.77 6.12
N SER A 69 0.62 -10.65 6.08
CA SER A 69 0.80 -11.57 4.98
C SER A 69 -0.32 -12.61 4.98
N ARG A 70 -0.66 -13.13 3.80
CA ARG A 70 -1.61 -14.22 3.64
C ARG A 70 -0.85 -15.50 3.35
N LEU A 71 -1.28 -16.55 3.98
CA LEU A 71 -0.63 -17.85 3.90
C LEU A 71 -1.64 -18.93 3.51
N LYS A 72 -1.13 -19.98 2.87
CA LYS A 72 -1.92 -21.16 2.55
C LYS A 72 -1.23 -22.38 3.18
N CYS A 73 -1.98 -23.16 3.92
CA CYS A 73 -1.45 -24.36 4.54
C CYS A 73 -1.08 -25.38 3.47
N ARG A 74 0.12 -25.92 3.55
CA ARG A 74 0.60 -26.92 2.60
C ARG A 74 -0.05 -28.29 2.83
N SER A 75 -0.60 -28.52 4.02
CA SER A 75 -1.21 -29.81 4.38
C SER A 75 -2.70 -29.83 4.12
N CYS A 76 -3.46 -28.82 4.60
CA CYS A 76 -4.92 -28.84 4.50
C CYS A 76 -5.49 -27.83 3.51
N GLY A 77 -4.67 -26.95 2.95
CA GLY A 77 -5.13 -25.94 1.99
C GLY A 77 -5.85 -24.75 2.57
N ASN A 78 -5.95 -24.64 3.90
CA ASN A 78 -6.57 -23.51 4.55
C ASN A 78 -5.79 -22.23 4.29
N GLU A 79 -6.47 -21.14 3.94
CA GLU A 79 -5.85 -19.83 3.81
C GLU A 79 -6.07 -19.04 5.09
N PHE A 80 -5.02 -18.39 5.57
CA PHE A 80 -5.07 -17.66 6.83
C PHE A 80 -4.12 -16.45 6.79
N LEU A 81 -4.34 -15.53 7.71
CA LEU A 81 -3.49 -14.36 7.88
C LEU A 81 -2.36 -14.66 8.85
N HIS A 82 -1.18 -14.12 8.57
CA HIS A 82 -0.06 -14.20 9.50
C HIS A 82 -0.37 -13.33 10.72
N GLU A 83 -0.50 -13.94 11.88
CA GLU A 83 -0.69 -13.21 13.14
C GLU A 83 0.48 -13.48 14.08
N LYS A 84 0.52 -14.66 14.67
CA LYS A 84 1.59 -15.03 15.61
C LYS A 84 2.55 -16.05 15.06
N SER A 85 2.12 -16.81 14.07
CA SER A 85 2.87 -17.94 13.55
C SER A 85 2.59 -18.10 12.06
N PHE A 86 3.53 -18.71 11.37
CA PHE A 86 3.35 -19.10 9.97
C PHE A 86 2.72 -20.49 9.84
N ASP A 87 2.38 -21.12 10.95
CA ASP A 87 1.74 -22.42 10.95
C ASP A 87 0.22 -22.28 10.89
N CYS A 88 -0.42 -23.25 10.24
CA CYS A 88 -1.87 -23.25 10.07
C CYS A 88 -2.59 -23.31 11.42
N PRO A 89 -3.55 -22.42 11.68
CA PRO A 89 -4.28 -22.45 12.95
C PRO A 89 -5.27 -23.62 13.04
N LYS A 90 -5.58 -24.27 11.93
CA LYS A 90 -6.50 -25.40 11.93
C LYS A 90 -5.81 -26.74 12.14
N CYS A 91 -4.69 -26.99 11.45
CA CYS A 91 -4.04 -28.29 11.51
C CYS A 91 -2.61 -28.27 12.00
N GLY A 92 -2.04 -27.08 12.21
CA GLY A 92 -0.66 -26.94 12.63
C GLY A 92 0.39 -27.19 11.56
N GLY A 93 -0.04 -27.43 10.32
CA GLY A 93 0.88 -27.67 9.22
C GLY A 93 1.59 -26.40 8.77
N PRO A 94 2.67 -26.54 7.97
CA PRO A 94 3.45 -25.36 7.54
C PRO A 94 2.66 -24.50 6.55
N GLY A 95 2.68 -23.20 6.79
CA GLY A 95 2.09 -22.24 5.88
C GLY A 95 3.07 -21.79 4.82
N GLN A 96 2.56 -21.50 3.64
CA GLN A 96 3.34 -20.96 2.53
C GLN A 96 2.75 -19.63 2.13
N LEU A 97 3.60 -18.62 1.93
CA LEU A 97 3.15 -17.31 1.51
C LEU A 97 2.43 -17.39 0.16
N ILE A 98 1.27 -16.76 0.11
CA ILE A 98 0.55 -16.58 -1.15
C ILE A 98 1.31 -15.54 -1.96
N LYS A 99 1.58 -15.85 -3.22
CA LYS A 99 2.37 -14.99 -4.09
C LYS A 99 1.83 -13.56 -4.12
N GLY A 100 2.73 -12.61 -3.87
CA GLY A 100 2.38 -11.19 -3.85
C GLY A 100 1.85 -10.67 -2.52
N SER A 101 1.52 -11.58 -1.60
CA SER A 101 1.01 -11.21 -0.29
C SER A 101 2.13 -10.64 0.60
N GLY A 102 1.80 -9.65 1.40
CA GLY A 102 2.74 -9.03 2.33
C GLY A 102 3.61 -7.95 1.71
N ARG A 103 3.57 -7.78 0.40
CA ARG A 103 4.37 -6.77 -0.30
C ARG A 103 3.53 -5.70 -0.98
N GLU A 104 2.30 -5.59 -0.57
CA GLU A 104 1.35 -4.64 -1.15
C GLU A 104 1.78 -3.20 -0.94
N PHE A 105 1.59 -2.39 -1.96
CA PHE A 105 1.62 -0.94 -1.87
C PHE A 105 0.50 -0.45 -2.77
N ILE A 106 -0.65 -0.19 -2.19
CA ILE A 106 -1.89 0.02 -2.93
C ILE A 106 -2.54 1.33 -2.50
N VAL A 107 -2.99 2.12 -3.47
CA VAL A 107 -3.83 3.26 -3.19
C VAL A 107 -5.26 2.74 -3.02
N GLU A 108 -5.72 2.69 -1.79
CA GLU A 108 -7.05 2.19 -1.49
C GLU A 108 -8.14 3.21 -1.85
N SER A 109 -7.90 4.46 -1.50
CA SER A 109 -8.86 5.52 -1.77
C SER A 109 -8.20 6.89 -1.66
N VAL A 110 -8.86 7.88 -2.22
CA VAL A 110 -8.44 9.27 -2.09
C VAL A 110 -9.65 10.11 -1.70
N LYS A 111 -9.40 11.17 -0.95
CA LYS A 111 -10.41 12.20 -0.69
C LYS A 111 -10.08 13.40 -1.54
N THR A 112 -11.09 14.01 -2.11
CA THR A 112 -10.92 15.12 -3.03
C THR A 112 -11.75 16.31 -2.62
N GLU A 113 -11.35 17.47 -3.09
CA GLU A 113 -12.07 18.73 -2.87
C GLU A 113 -12.52 19.27 -4.23
N GLY A 114 -13.74 19.71 -4.27
CA GLY A 114 -14.34 20.26 -5.49
C GLY A 114 -15.00 19.22 -6.30
#